data_692e97ecd4e15da37b0125c175942300
#
_entry.id   692e97ecd4e15da37b0125c175942300
#
_cell.length_a   1.000
_cell.length_b   1.000
_cell.length_c   1.000
_cell.angle_alpha   90.00
_cell.angle_beta   90.00
_cell.angle_gamma   90.00
#
_symmetry.space_group_name_H-M   'P 1'
#
loop_
_entity.id
_entity.type
_entity.pdbx_description
1 polymer ?
#
loop_
_entity_poly.entity_id
_entity_poly.type
_entity_poly.pdbx_seq_one_letter_code
_entity_poly.pdbx_strand_id
1 'polypeptide(L)'
;WLLAGARLTVRDKQPLAQMLQGCTHASLVPTQLWRLLNDDAALSLKAVLLGGAAIPVELTERARGQGVRTYCGYGLTEFASTVCAKEADGAADVGAPLPGREMKIVAGEVWLRAASMAAGYWRDGQLLPLTNDEGWFATRDRGEIINGRLTLLGRLDNLFFSGGEGIQPEEVERIIVAHPQIQQAFVVPLDDAEYGQRPVAVVECD
;
A
#
# COMPACT_ATOMS: atom_id res chain seq x y z
N TRP A 1 -18.49 -7.20 -1.71
CA TRP A 1 -19.76 -6.47 -1.48
C TRP A 1 -20.96 -7.23 -2.04
N LEU A 2 -20.86 -7.83 -3.23
CA LEU A 2 -21.97 -8.61 -3.83
C LEU A 2 -22.40 -9.77 -2.91
N LEU A 3 -21.45 -10.59 -2.46
CA LEU A 3 -21.71 -11.72 -1.57
C LEU A 3 -22.30 -11.31 -0.21
N ALA A 4 -21.98 -10.11 0.26
CA ALA A 4 -22.51 -9.55 1.50
C ALA A 4 -23.86 -8.85 1.32
N GLY A 5 -24.41 -8.81 0.09
CA GLY A 5 -25.66 -8.10 -0.21
C GLY A 5 -25.57 -6.58 -0.11
N ALA A 6 -24.37 -6.03 -0.15
CA ALA A 6 -24.18 -4.57 -0.09
C ALA A 6 -24.58 -3.88 -1.40
N ARG A 7 -25.13 -2.68 -1.29
CA ARG A 7 -25.46 -1.84 -2.45
C ARG A 7 -24.20 -1.16 -2.98
N LEU A 8 -23.90 -1.36 -4.28
CA LEU A 8 -22.89 -0.58 -4.98
C LEU A 8 -23.51 0.73 -5.48
N THR A 9 -22.85 1.85 -5.17
CA THR A 9 -23.21 3.17 -5.71
C THR A 9 -22.21 3.54 -6.80
N VAL A 10 -22.70 3.74 -8.02
CA VAL A 10 -21.91 4.23 -9.15
C VAL A 10 -22.41 5.64 -9.46
N ARG A 11 -21.49 6.58 -9.58
CA ARG A 11 -21.80 8.00 -9.87
C ARG A 11 -20.83 8.53 -10.94
N ASP A 12 -21.26 9.55 -11.66
CA ASP A 12 -20.42 10.30 -12.58
C ASP A 12 -19.30 11.03 -11.82
N LYS A 13 -18.28 11.49 -12.56
CA LYS A 13 -17.16 12.24 -12.00
C LYS A 13 -17.65 13.51 -11.29
N GLN A 14 -17.52 13.50 -9.98
CA GLN A 14 -17.88 14.59 -9.06
C GLN A 14 -16.79 14.74 -8.01
N PRO A 15 -16.74 15.82 -7.23
CA PRO A 15 -15.89 15.91 -6.05
C PRO A 15 -16.09 14.71 -5.11
N LEU A 16 -15.00 14.21 -4.53
CA LEU A 16 -14.99 12.94 -3.77
C LEU A 16 -16.05 12.90 -2.66
N ALA A 17 -16.21 13.99 -1.90
CA ALA A 17 -17.20 14.10 -0.84
C ALA A 17 -18.64 13.88 -1.36
N GLN A 18 -18.97 14.42 -2.54
CA GLN A 18 -20.27 14.22 -3.18
C GLN A 18 -20.46 12.80 -3.69
N MET A 19 -19.38 12.19 -4.23
CA MET A 19 -19.40 10.78 -4.65
C MET A 19 -19.68 9.83 -3.51
N LEU A 20 -19.20 10.14 -2.30
CA LEU A 20 -19.34 9.32 -1.11
C LEU A 20 -20.58 9.63 -0.26
N GLN A 21 -21.37 10.62 -0.63
CA GLN A 21 -22.59 10.98 0.09
C GLN A 21 -23.54 9.78 0.21
N GLY A 22 -23.90 9.42 1.45
CA GLY A 22 -24.76 8.27 1.76
C GLY A 22 -24.06 6.90 1.62
N CYS A 23 -22.77 6.87 1.31
CA CYS A 23 -21.97 5.64 1.34
C CYS A 23 -21.49 5.35 2.76
N THR A 24 -21.55 4.08 3.17
CA THR A 24 -21.08 3.63 4.49
C THR A 24 -19.67 3.04 4.44
N HIS A 25 -19.21 2.60 3.29
CA HIS A 25 -17.91 1.98 3.07
C HIS A 25 -17.28 2.53 1.80
N ALA A 26 -15.96 2.72 1.82
CA ALA A 26 -15.18 3.13 0.67
C ALA A 26 -13.79 2.48 0.66
N SER A 27 -13.19 2.37 -0.52
CA SER A 27 -11.76 2.08 -0.67
C SER A 27 -11.10 3.34 -1.20
N LEU A 28 -10.08 3.83 -0.49
CA LEU A 28 -9.44 5.12 -0.73
C LEU A 28 -7.93 4.98 -0.62
N VAL A 29 -7.21 5.93 -1.20
CA VAL A 29 -5.80 6.15 -0.85
C VAL A 29 -5.70 7.14 0.32
N PRO A 30 -4.59 7.15 1.09
CA PRO A 30 -4.44 8.02 2.27
C PRO A 30 -4.73 9.50 1.97
N THR A 31 -4.24 10.04 0.86
CA THR A 31 -4.48 11.44 0.46
C THR A 31 -5.95 11.76 0.20
N GLN A 32 -6.74 10.80 -0.26
CA GLN A 32 -8.19 10.98 -0.44
C GLN A 32 -8.89 11.04 0.91
N LEU A 33 -8.55 10.16 1.84
CA LEU A 33 -9.11 10.21 3.19
C LEU A 33 -8.71 11.50 3.90
N TRP A 34 -7.44 11.92 3.79
CA TRP A 34 -6.98 13.17 4.37
C TRP A 34 -7.79 14.38 3.89
N ARG A 35 -8.04 14.48 2.57
CA ARG A 35 -8.89 15.54 2.00
C ARG A 35 -10.30 15.50 2.54
N LEU A 36 -10.90 14.31 2.62
CA LEU A 36 -12.25 14.14 3.15
C LEU A 36 -12.38 14.56 4.61
N LEU A 37 -11.37 14.26 5.44
CA LEU A 37 -11.35 14.64 6.86
C LEU A 37 -11.08 16.14 7.07
N ASN A 38 -10.59 16.86 6.05
CA ASN A 38 -10.42 18.30 6.05
C ASN A 38 -11.60 19.05 5.41
N ASP A 39 -12.52 18.34 4.77
CA ASP A 39 -13.73 18.91 4.19
C ASP A 39 -14.84 18.94 5.27
N ASP A 40 -15.55 20.05 5.41
CA ASP A 40 -16.67 20.18 6.35
C ASP A 40 -17.92 19.34 5.98
N ALA A 41 -17.80 18.53 4.93
CA ALA A 41 -18.87 17.66 4.49
C ALA A 41 -19.14 16.53 5.51
N ALA A 42 -20.38 16.41 5.96
CA ALA A 42 -20.79 15.31 6.84
C ALA A 42 -20.65 13.97 6.12
N LEU A 43 -19.69 13.15 6.59
CA LEU A 43 -19.43 11.83 6.04
C LEU A 43 -20.34 10.79 6.71
N SER A 44 -21.00 9.96 5.90
CA SER A 44 -21.78 8.80 6.38
C SER A 44 -20.90 7.53 6.49
N LEU A 45 -19.59 7.66 6.29
CA LEU A 45 -18.67 6.53 6.26
C LEU A 45 -18.55 5.87 7.64
N LYS A 46 -18.67 4.55 7.66
CA LYS A 46 -18.44 3.70 8.84
C LYS A 46 -17.09 3.02 8.80
N ALA A 47 -16.62 2.73 7.59
CA ALA A 47 -15.34 2.06 7.38
C ALA A 47 -14.70 2.43 6.04
N VAL A 48 -13.36 2.51 6.04
CA VAL A 48 -12.54 2.79 4.86
C VAL A 48 -11.41 1.78 4.77
N LEU A 49 -11.26 1.15 3.61
CA LEU A 49 -10.06 0.39 3.27
C LEU A 49 -9.05 1.34 2.64
N LEU A 50 -7.87 1.44 3.24
CA LEU A 50 -6.75 2.23 2.77
C LEU A 50 -5.70 1.33 2.11
N GLY A 51 -5.20 1.74 0.98
CA GLY A 51 -4.15 1.00 0.27
C GLY A 51 -3.40 1.90 -0.73
N GLY A 52 -2.43 1.32 -1.41
CA GLY A 52 -1.66 1.97 -2.46
C GLY A 52 -0.51 2.86 -1.99
N ALA A 53 -0.38 3.12 -0.70
CA ALA A 53 0.73 3.88 -0.10
C ALA A 53 0.85 3.57 1.40
N ALA A 54 1.93 4.02 2.03
CA ALA A 54 2.06 4.03 3.49
C ALA A 54 0.92 4.85 4.13
N ILE A 55 0.42 4.38 5.27
CA ILE A 55 -0.74 4.98 5.93
C ILE A 55 -0.26 5.64 7.23
N PRO A 56 -0.29 7.00 7.32
CA PRO A 56 0.07 7.69 8.54
C PRO A 56 -0.86 7.32 9.70
N VAL A 57 -0.28 7.10 10.88
CA VAL A 57 -1.03 6.74 12.10
C VAL A 57 -2.01 7.86 12.48
N GLU A 58 -1.57 9.11 12.40
CA GLU A 58 -2.37 10.31 12.70
C GLU A 58 -3.64 10.37 11.84
N LEU A 59 -3.53 9.96 10.57
CA LEU A 59 -4.69 9.93 9.66
C LEU A 59 -5.74 8.92 10.14
N THR A 60 -5.30 7.75 10.58
CA THR A 60 -6.20 6.70 11.08
C THR A 60 -6.82 7.08 12.43
N GLU A 61 -6.08 7.76 13.30
CA GLU A 61 -6.57 8.29 14.56
C GLU A 61 -7.60 9.40 14.37
N ARG A 62 -7.35 10.33 13.43
CA ARG A 62 -8.33 11.36 13.06
C ARG A 62 -9.64 10.74 12.53
N ALA A 63 -9.54 9.76 11.64
CA ALA A 63 -10.69 9.05 11.11
C ALA A 63 -11.49 8.38 12.26
N ARG A 64 -10.78 7.71 13.18
CA ARG A 64 -11.37 7.08 14.36
C ARG A 64 -12.08 8.11 15.24
N GLY A 65 -11.50 9.29 15.47
CA GLY A 65 -12.11 10.40 16.18
C GLY A 65 -13.43 10.90 15.57
N GLN A 66 -13.61 10.70 14.25
CA GLN A 66 -14.87 10.99 13.53
C GLN A 66 -15.78 9.76 13.37
N GLY A 67 -15.50 8.66 14.08
CA GLY A 67 -16.32 7.45 14.05
C GLY A 67 -16.10 6.56 12.82
N VAL A 68 -15.04 6.80 12.02
CA VAL A 68 -14.71 6.03 10.82
C VAL A 68 -13.63 4.99 11.16
N ARG A 69 -13.95 3.71 11.02
CA ARG A 69 -12.95 2.63 11.14
C ARG A 69 -12.08 2.59 9.88
N THR A 70 -10.79 2.42 10.07
CA THR A 70 -9.84 2.30 8.96
C THR A 70 -9.23 0.92 8.93
N TYR A 71 -9.10 0.38 7.73
CA TYR A 71 -8.41 -0.88 7.44
C TYR A 71 -7.24 -0.57 6.55
N CYS A 72 -6.08 -1.14 6.84
CA CYS A 72 -4.95 -1.13 5.92
C CYS A 72 -4.97 -2.41 5.07
N GLY A 73 -4.60 -2.28 3.80
CA GLY A 73 -4.54 -3.40 2.88
C GLY A 73 -3.31 -3.34 1.97
N TYR A 74 -2.74 -4.50 1.72
CA TYR A 74 -1.76 -4.72 0.68
C TYR A 74 -2.39 -5.48 -0.46
N GLY A 75 -2.13 -5.05 -1.66
CA GLY A 75 -2.64 -5.69 -2.86
C GLY A 75 -2.04 -5.09 -4.13
N LEU A 76 -2.26 -5.76 -5.23
CA LEU A 76 -1.75 -5.37 -6.54
C LEU A 76 -2.75 -5.73 -7.63
N THR A 77 -2.61 -5.08 -8.78
CA THR A 77 -3.49 -5.26 -9.94
C THR A 77 -3.53 -6.71 -10.41
N GLU A 78 -2.41 -7.39 -10.36
CA GLU A 78 -2.21 -8.78 -10.73
C GLU A 78 -3.05 -9.75 -9.90
N PHE A 79 -3.52 -9.33 -8.73
CA PHE A 79 -4.36 -10.13 -7.81
C PHE A 79 -5.80 -9.61 -7.70
N ALA A 80 -6.23 -8.78 -8.63
CA ALA A 80 -7.56 -8.15 -8.66
C ALA A 80 -7.87 -7.29 -7.41
N SER A 81 -6.87 -6.79 -6.72
CA SER A 81 -6.89 -5.86 -5.59
C SER A 81 -6.20 -6.43 -4.34
N THR A 82 -6.92 -6.58 -3.22
CA THR A 82 -6.38 -6.81 -1.87
C THR A 82 -5.95 -8.26 -1.67
N VAL A 83 -4.73 -8.46 -1.19
CA VAL A 83 -4.15 -9.74 -0.79
C VAL A 83 -4.18 -9.91 0.73
N CYS A 84 -3.68 -8.91 1.46
CA CYS A 84 -3.73 -8.88 2.93
C CYS A 84 -4.54 -7.67 3.39
N ALA A 85 -5.21 -7.79 4.52
CA ALA A 85 -5.87 -6.66 5.16
C ALA A 85 -6.03 -6.88 6.67
N LYS A 86 -6.02 -5.78 7.42
CA LYS A 86 -6.36 -5.74 8.85
C LYS A 86 -6.99 -4.40 9.22
N GLU A 87 -7.60 -4.30 10.39
CA GLU A 87 -7.91 -3.00 10.99
C GLU A 87 -6.61 -2.26 11.31
N ALA A 88 -6.55 -0.97 11.00
CA ALA A 88 -5.37 -0.14 11.25
C ALA A 88 -5.21 0.06 12.77
N ASP A 89 -4.16 -0.52 13.33
CA ASP A 89 -3.83 -0.54 14.76
C ASP A 89 -2.51 0.18 15.08
N GLY A 90 -1.91 0.84 14.09
CA GLY A 90 -0.62 1.51 14.21
C GLY A 90 0.60 0.59 14.05
N ALA A 91 0.41 -0.74 14.00
CA ALA A 91 1.52 -1.66 13.70
C ALA A 91 1.87 -1.64 12.20
N ALA A 92 3.16 -1.84 11.91
CA ALA A 92 3.70 -1.73 10.55
C ALA A 92 3.25 -2.83 9.59
N ASP A 93 2.71 -3.95 10.10
CA ASP A 93 2.24 -5.04 9.25
C ASP A 93 0.92 -4.69 8.56
N VAL A 94 0.66 -5.33 7.43
CA VAL A 94 -0.57 -5.19 6.61
C VAL A 94 -1.56 -6.35 6.83
N GLY A 95 -1.37 -7.14 7.89
CA GLY A 95 -2.23 -8.24 8.26
C GLY A 95 -1.88 -9.57 7.61
N ALA A 96 -2.77 -10.53 7.81
CA ALA A 96 -2.68 -11.87 7.22
C ALA A 96 -3.31 -11.89 5.81
N PRO A 97 -2.96 -12.89 4.98
CA PRO A 97 -3.60 -13.06 3.68
C PRO A 97 -5.10 -13.34 3.84
N LEU A 98 -5.88 -12.74 2.97
CA LEU A 98 -7.31 -13.01 2.88
C LEU A 98 -7.57 -14.46 2.42
N PRO A 99 -8.75 -15.02 2.72
CA PRO A 99 -9.07 -16.38 2.30
C PRO A 99 -8.83 -16.63 0.81
N GLY A 100 -8.20 -17.77 0.48
CA GLY A 100 -7.87 -18.17 -0.89
C GLY A 100 -6.64 -17.46 -1.46
N ARG A 101 -5.87 -16.78 -0.64
CA ARG A 101 -4.58 -16.19 -1.00
C ARG A 101 -3.47 -16.86 -0.19
N GLU A 102 -2.39 -17.16 -0.87
CA GLU A 102 -1.21 -17.75 -0.28
C GLU A 102 -0.03 -16.80 -0.44
N MET A 103 0.85 -16.77 0.55
CA MET A 103 2.07 -15.97 0.50
C MET A 103 3.25 -16.73 1.08
N LYS A 104 4.44 -16.45 0.56
CA LYS A 104 5.73 -16.89 1.11
C LYS A 104 6.79 -15.83 0.89
N ILE A 105 7.88 -15.91 1.63
CA ILE A 105 9.08 -15.10 1.39
C ILE A 105 10.14 -15.96 0.75
N VAL A 106 10.72 -15.50 -0.35
CA VAL A 106 11.84 -16.16 -1.05
C VAL A 106 12.95 -15.13 -1.22
N ALA A 107 14.08 -15.34 -0.59
CA ALA A 107 15.22 -14.40 -0.59
C ALA A 107 14.82 -12.95 -0.24
N GLY A 108 13.91 -12.76 0.73
CA GLY A 108 13.42 -11.45 1.15
C GLY A 108 12.32 -10.84 0.28
N GLU A 109 11.96 -11.48 -0.84
CA GLU A 109 10.89 -11.06 -1.73
C GLU A 109 9.57 -11.73 -1.37
N VAL A 110 8.48 -10.98 -1.43
CA VAL A 110 7.12 -11.49 -1.24
C VAL A 110 6.69 -12.23 -2.51
N TRP A 111 6.31 -13.49 -2.36
CA TRP A 111 5.73 -14.30 -3.42
C TRP A 111 4.31 -14.66 -3.09
N LEU A 112 3.43 -14.54 -4.08
CA LEU A 112 1.99 -14.69 -3.91
C LEU A 112 1.41 -15.75 -4.87
N ARG A 113 0.32 -16.39 -4.42
CA ARG A 113 -0.50 -17.28 -5.24
C ARG A 113 -1.98 -17.14 -4.85
N ALA A 114 -2.88 -17.06 -5.82
CA ALA A 114 -4.33 -17.02 -5.60
C ALA A 114 -5.11 -17.36 -6.87
N ALA A 115 -6.33 -17.83 -6.69
CA ALA A 115 -7.25 -18.05 -7.82
C ALA A 115 -7.71 -16.73 -8.49
N SER A 116 -7.61 -15.59 -7.78
CA SER A 116 -7.96 -14.26 -8.30
C SER A 116 -6.85 -13.60 -9.11
N MET A 117 -5.72 -14.27 -9.28
CA MET A 117 -4.57 -13.75 -10.02
C MET A 117 -4.87 -13.63 -11.51
N ALA A 118 -4.37 -12.58 -12.15
CA ALA A 118 -4.44 -12.41 -13.59
C ALA A 118 -3.69 -13.54 -14.31
N ALA A 119 -4.17 -13.92 -15.49
CA ALA A 119 -3.53 -14.96 -16.30
C ALA A 119 -2.16 -14.56 -16.86
N GLY A 120 -1.92 -13.27 -17.01
CA GLY A 120 -0.67 -12.75 -17.56
C GLY A 120 -0.79 -11.29 -17.97
N TYR A 121 0.33 -10.75 -18.47
CA TYR A 121 0.38 -9.45 -19.15
C TYR A 121 0.09 -9.62 -20.64
N TRP A 122 -0.84 -8.84 -21.17
CA TRP A 122 -1.07 -8.78 -22.60
C TRP A 122 -0.10 -7.79 -23.25
N ARG A 123 0.80 -8.28 -24.09
CA ARG A 123 1.77 -7.46 -24.80
C ARG A 123 1.94 -7.97 -26.23
N ASP A 124 1.88 -7.07 -27.21
CA ASP A 124 2.11 -7.36 -28.64
C ASP A 124 1.30 -8.56 -29.17
N GLY A 125 0.03 -8.68 -28.76
CA GLY A 125 -0.83 -9.77 -29.17
C GLY A 125 -0.58 -11.10 -28.47
N GLN A 126 0.26 -11.13 -27.44
CA GLN A 126 0.60 -12.35 -26.70
C GLN A 126 0.30 -12.20 -25.20
N LEU A 127 -0.12 -13.29 -24.58
CA LEU A 127 -0.26 -13.38 -23.13
C LEU A 127 1.05 -13.89 -22.54
N LEU A 128 1.71 -13.04 -21.76
CA LEU A 128 2.93 -13.37 -21.02
C LEU A 128 2.53 -13.83 -19.62
N PRO A 129 2.74 -15.10 -19.23
CA PRO A 129 2.38 -15.62 -17.92
C PRO A 129 3.02 -14.81 -16.79
N LEU A 130 2.29 -14.61 -15.69
CA LEU A 130 2.80 -13.93 -14.49
C LEU A 130 3.61 -14.84 -13.58
N THR A 131 3.32 -16.15 -13.60
CA THR A 131 3.80 -17.10 -12.61
C THR A 131 4.94 -17.96 -13.13
N ASN A 132 5.71 -18.49 -12.18
CA ASN A 132 6.58 -19.62 -12.44
C ASN A 132 5.76 -20.93 -12.62
N ASP A 133 6.44 -22.06 -12.90
CA ASP A 133 5.82 -23.37 -13.14
C ASP A 133 5.03 -23.92 -11.93
N GLU A 134 5.33 -23.42 -10.72
CA GLU A 134 4.60 -23.78 -9.48
C GLU A 134 3.39 -22.87 -9.22
N GLY A 135 3.10 -21.92 -10.09
CA GLY A 135 1.97 -20.98 -9.97
C GLY A 135 2.22 -19.82 -9.00
N TRP A 136 3.46 -19.53 -8.64
CA TRP A 136 3.82 -18.40 -7.79
C TRP A 136 4.21 -17.17 -8.60
N PHE A 137 3.76 -16.01 -8.15
CA PHE A 137 4.10 -14.69 -8.68
C PHE A 137 5.11 -13.98 -7.77
N ALA A 138 6.22 -13.56 -8.31
CA ALA A 138 7.25 -12.76 -7.65
C ALA A 138 6.86 -11.27 -7.75
N THR A 139 6.54 -10.64 -6.61
CA THR A 139 5.90 -9.31 -6.60
C THR A 139 6.88 -8.15 -6.79
N ARG A 140 8.16 -8.38 -6.60
CA ARG A 140 9.22 -7.39 -6.47
C ARG A 140 9.10 -6.53 -5.20
N ASP A 141 8.17 -6.84 -4.30
CA ASP A 141 8.09 -6.24 -2.97
C ASP A 141 8.97 -7.01 -1.99
N ARG A 142 9.73 -6.31 -1.18
CA ARG A 142 10.46 -6.88 -0.04
C ARG A 142 9.53 -6.98 1.15
N GLY A 143 9.65 -8.04 1.92
CA GLY A 143 8.84 -8.19 3.12
C GLY A 143 9.28 -9.35 4.00
N GLU A 144 8.65 -9.42 5.15
CA GLU A 144 8.81 -10.49 6.12
C GLU A 144 7.45 -10.95 6.64
N ILE A 145 7.37 -12.21 7.03
CA ILE A 145 6.15 -12.78 7.63
C ILE A 145 6.48 -13.13 9.09
N ILE A 146 5.80 -12.42 10.01
CA ILE A 146 5.90 -12.66 11.44
C ILE A 146 4.52 -13.05 11.95
N ASN A 147 4.41 -14.22 12.58
CA ASN A 147 3.13 -14.74 13.10
C ASN A 147 2.01 -14.77 12.05
N GLY A 148 2.35 -15.07 10.80
CA GLY A 148 1.40 -15.14 9.68
C GLY A 148 0.95 -13.77 9.13
N ARG A 149 1.55 -12.67 9.58
CA ARG A 149 1.24 -11.29 9.15
C ARG A 149 2.40 -10.74 8.33
N LEU A 150 2.09 -10.04 7.26
CA LEU A 150 3.08 -9.47 6.33
C LEU A 150 3.48 -8.06 6.76
N THR A 151 4.77 -7.82 6.87
CA THR A 151 5.36 -6.48 6.95
C THR A 151 6.09 -6.20 5.64
N LEU A 152 5.75 -5.10 4.99
CA LEU A 152 6.42 -4.64 3.78
C LEU A 152 7.65 -3.80 4.15
N LEU A 153 8.77 -4.06 3.48
CA LEU A 153 10.06 -3.41 3.71
C LEU A 153 10.47 -2.47 2.57
N GLY A 154 9.76 -2.50 1.45
CA GLY A 154 10.00 -1.67 0.27
C GLY A 154 9.95 -2.47 -1.03
N ARG A 155 10.45 -1.88 -2.12
CA ARG A 155 10.49 -2.54 -3.43
C ARG A 155 11.91 -2.88 -3.84
N LEU A 156 12.10 -4.08 -4.39
CA LEU A 156 13.39 -4.49 -4.96
C LEU A 156 13.84 -3.55 -6.09
N ASP A 157 12.88 -3.00 -6.82
CA ASP A 157 13.16 -2.10 -7.95
C ASP A 157 13.70 -0.72 -7.49
N ASN A 158 13.48 -0.35 -6.23
CA ASN A 158 13.95 0.92 -5.65
C ASN A 158 15.34 0.80 -5.02
N LEU A 159 15.85 -0.43 -4.84
CA LEU A 159 17.18 -0.64 -4.29
C LEU A 159 18.25 -0.04 -5.21
N PHE A 160 19.12 0.80 -4.66
CA PHE A 160 20.30 1.31 -5.37
C PHE A 160 21.56 1.11 -4.52
N PHE A 161 22.74 1.33 -5.12
CA PHE A 161 24.01 1.10 -4.44
C PHE A 161 24.80 2.40 -4.28
N SER A 162 25.29 2.64 -3.05
CA SER A 162 26.15 3.75 -2.70
C SER A 162 27.46 3.20 -2.14
N GLY A 163 28.58 3.41 -2.86
CA GLY A 163 29.90 2.89 -2.43
C GLY A 163 29.95 1.38 -2.24
N GLY A 164 29.10 0.62 -2.94
CA GLY A 164 29.00 -0.85 -2.80
C GLY A 164 28.01 -1.32 -1.75
N GLU A 165 27.43 -0.43 -0.95
CA GLU A 165 26.35 -0.74 0.01
C GLU A 165 24.98 -0.59 -0.64
N GLY A 166 24.09 -1.57 -0.43
CA GLY A 166 22.71 -1.51 -0.91
C GLY A 166 21.87 -0.57 -0.05
N ILE A 167 21.29 0.44 -0.65
CA ILE A 167 20.40 1.41 0.01
C ILE A 167 18.96 1.10 -0.38
N GLN A 168 18.12 0.83 0.60
CA GLN A 168 16.67 0.73 0.43
C GLN A 168 16.03 2.05 0.83
N PRO A 169 15.51 2.85 -0.11
CA PRO A 169 14.92 4.17 0.17
C PRO A 169 13.91 4.16 1.31
N GLU A 170 12.99 3.21 1.28
CA GLU A 170 11.89 3.14 2.23
C GLU A 170 12.35 2.86 3.68
N GLU A 171 13.50 2.20 3.86
CA GLU A 171 14.10 2.00 5.19
C GLU A 171 14.66 3.32 5.74
N VAL A 172 15.32 4.11 4.89
CA VAL A 172 15.87 5.42 5.25
C VAL A 172 14.75 6.42 5.51
N GLU A 173 13.76 6.48 4.64
CA GLU A 173 12.57 7.33 4.76
C GLU A 173 11.85 7.11 6.09
N ARG A 174 11.67 5.85 6.50
CA ARG A 174 11.04 5.49 7.78
C ARG A 174 11.79 6.06 8.98
N ILE A 175 13.13 6.06 8.93
CA ILE A 175 13.97 6.62 10.00
C ILE A 175 13.84 8.14 10.03
N ILE A 176 13.83 8.78 8.86
CA ILE A 176 13.73 10.24 8.74
C ILE A 176 12.37 10.74 9.25
N VAL A 177 11.28 10.10 8.86
CA VAL A 177 9.90 10.45 9.28
C VAL A 177 9.64 10.19 10.76
N ALA A 178 10.48 9.40 11.45
CA ALA A 178 10.41 9.29 12.90
C ALA A 178 10.80 10.59 13.64
N HIS A 179 11.38 11.58 12.96
CA HIS A 179 11.69 12.90 13.54
C HIS A 179 10.40 13.74 13.64
N PRO A 180 10.11 14.35 14.82
CA PRO A 180 8.84 15.04 15.07
C PRO A 180 8.49 16.19 14.14
N GLN A 181 9.48 16.82 13.52
CA GLN A 181 9.29 17.95 12.62
C GLN A 181 9.21 17.55 11.15
N ILE A 182 9.27 16.26 10.81
CA ILE A 182 9.25 15.80 9.43
C ILE A 182 7.92 15.07 9.17
N GLN A 183 7.13 15.61 8.26
CA GLN A 183 5.86 15.03 7.86
C GLN A 183 6.02 13.96 6.78
N GLN A 184 6.90 14.19 5.82
CA GLN A 184 7.18 13.26 4.74
C GLN A 184 8.66 13.30 4.37
N ALA A 185 9.17 12.16 3.91
CA ALA A 185 10.51 12.03 3.36
C ALA A 185 10.48 11.12 2.13
N PHE A 186 11.26 11.48 1.13
CA PHE A 186 11.52 10.67 -0.06
C PHE A 186 13.02 10.59 -0.26
N VAL A 187 13.55 9.38 -0.39
CA VAL A 187 14.98 9.14 -0.64
C VAL A 187 15.17 8.72 -2.08
N VAL A 188 16.01 9.46 -2.77
CA VAL A 188 16.32 9.24 -4.18
C VAL A 188 17.82 9.08 -4.39
N PRO A 189 18.27 8.25 -5.35
CA PRO A 189 19.67 8.20 -5.74
C PRO A 189 20.06 9.46 -6.51
N LEU A 190 21.18 10.06 -6.14
CA LEU A 190 21.83 11.12 -6.89
C LEU A 190 23.20 10.62 -7.37
N ASP A 191 23.51 10.82 -8.62
CA ASP A 191 24.79 10.41 -9.20
C ASP A 191 25.96 11.10 -8.49
N ASP A 192 26.98 10.33 -8.14
CA ASP A 192 28.16 10.76 -7.42
C ASP A 192 29.42 10.12 -8.03
N ALA A 193 30.47 10.92 -8.24
CA ALA A 193 31.67 10.48 -8.92
C ALA A 193 32.51 9.47 -8.12
N GLU A 194 32.41 9.47 -6.80
CA GLU A 194 33.18 8.59 -5.90
C GLU A 194 32.36 7.34 -5.52
N TYR A 195 31.07 7.53 -5.21
CA TYR A 195 30.20 6.46 -4.67
C TYR A 195 29.29 5.84 -5.73
N GLY A 196 29.32 6.32 -6.99
CA GLY A 196 28.40 5.96 -8.05
C GLY A 196 27.04 6.63 -7.85
N GLN A 197 26.38 6.34 -6.74
CA GLN A 197 25.15 7.01 -6.31
C GLN A 197 25.21 7.34 -4.81
N ARG A 198 24.56 8.44 -4.40
CA ARG A 198 24.38 8.80 -2.98
C ARG A 198 22.91 9.00 -2.66
N PRO A 199 22.46 8.56 -1.48
CA PRO A 199 21.10 8.82 -1.03
C PRO A 199 20.94 10.32 -0.71
N VAL A 200 19.90 10.92 -1.28
CA VAL A 200 19.47 12.29 -0.99
C VAL A 200 18.02 12.23 -0.53
N ALA A 201 17.74 12.84 0.61
CA ALA A 201 16.40 12.92 1.15
C ALA A 201 15.76 14.28 0.78
N VAL A 202 14.56 14.22 0.21
CA VAL A 202 13.66 15.36 0.08
C VAL A 202 12.64 15.24 1.21
N VAL A 203 12.52 16.25 2.04
CA VAL A 203 11.69 16.23 3.24
C VAL A 203 10.67 17.36 3.24
N GLU A 204 9.49 17.08 3.76
CA GLU A 204 8.48 18.07 4.11
C GLU A 204 8.51 18.26 5.62
N CYS A 205 8.71 19.49 6.05
CA CYS A 205 8.77 19.89 7.47
C CYS A 205 7.58 20.79 7.82
N ASP A 206 7.22 20.82 9.12
CA ASP A 206 6.29 21.80 9.69
C ASP A 206 6.88 23.22 9.67
#